data_7009e4d52b054b61e9116170309fd30f
#
_entry.id   7009e4d52b054b61e9116170309fd30f
#
_cell.length_a   1.000
_cell.length_b   1.000
_cell.length_c   1.000
_cell.angle_alpha   90.00
_cell.angle_beta   90.00
_cell.angle_gamma   90.00
#
_symmetry.space_group_name_H-M   'P 1'
#
loop_
_entity.id
_entity.type
_entity.pdbx_description
1 polymer ?
#
loop_
_entity_poly.entity_id
_entity_poly.type
_entity_poly.pdbx_seq_one_letter_code
_entity_poly.pdbx_strand_id
1 'polypeptide(L)' 'MNRLRNLRKERGYSQVKMQILTGIDQSDYSKIETGKRYYTFEQCKRIALALNTSMDYLAGLTDEKDPYPRVK' A
#
# COMPACT_ATOMS: atom_id res chain seq x y z
N MET A 1 -6.23 -10.62 7.94
CA MET A 1 -6.40 -9.16 8.15
C MET A 1 -5.81 -8.41 6.97
N ASN A 2 -6.45 -7.38 6.53
CA ASN A 2 -5.98 -6.68 5.35
C ASN A 2 -5.74 -5.20 5.64
N ARG A 3 -4.54 -4.90 6.11
CA ARG A 3 -4.12 -3.53 6.42
C ARG A 3 -4.14 -2.64 5.20
N LEU A 4 -3.70 -3.18 4.07
CA LEU A 4 -3.64 -2.44 2.83
C LEU A 4 -5.02 -1.97 2.39
N ARG A 5 -5.98 -2.88 2.34
CA ARG A 5 -7.34 -2.54 1.95
C ARG A 5 -7.98 -1.54 2.90
N ASN A 6 -7.80 -1.76 4.21
CA ASN A 6 -8.38 -0.89 5.23
C ASN A 6 -7.82 0.51 5.14
N LEU A 7 -6.49 0.64 4.99
CA LEU A 7 -5.85 1.95 4.88
C LEU A 7 -6.23 2.65 3.58
N ARG A 8 -6.30 1.91 2.47
CA ARG A 8 -6.75 2.46 1.20
C ARG A 8 -8.13 3.08 1.33
N LYS A 9 -9.06 2.36 1.95
CA LYS A 9 -10.43 2.86 2.17
C LYS A 9 -10.44 4.07 3.10
N GLU A 10 -9.62 4.05 4.14
CA GLU A 10 -9.49 5.16 5.06
C GLU A 10 -9.02 6.43 4.35
N ARG A 11 -8.12 6.28 3.36
CA ARG A 11 -7.64 7.41 2.54
C ARG A 11 -8.66 7.84 1.48
N GLY A 12 -9.75 7.09 1.29
CA GLY A 12 -10.76 7.40 0.30
C GLY A 12 -10.37 7.01 -1.12
N TYR A 13 -9.45 6.07 -1.29
CA TYR A 13 -8.96 5.70 -2.62
C TYR A 13 -9.64 4.43 -3.13
N SER A 14 -9.96 4.42 -4.43
CA SER A 14 -10.38 3.22 -5.14
C SER A 14 -9.14 2.41 -5.56
N GLN A 15 -9.36 1.15 -5.99
CA GLN A 15 -8.27 0.36 -6.56
C GLN A 15 -7.73 0.99 -7.85
N VAL A 16 -8.62 1.60 -8.64
CA VAL A 16 -8.20 2.32 -9.85
C VAL A 16 -7.28 3.49 -9.49
N LYS A 17 -7.61 4.21 -8.43
CA LYS A 17 -6.76 5.31 -7.96
C LYS A 17 -5.39 4.78 -7.55
N MET A 18 -5.34 3.63 -6.89
CA MET A 18 -4.08 3.02 -6.50
C MET A 18 -3.23 2.64 -7.71
N GLN A 19 -3.85 2.15 -8.77
CA GLN A 19 -3.13 1.88 -10.03
C GLN A 19 -2.47 3.15 -10.55
N ILE A 20 -3.21 4.26 -10.55
CA ILE A 20 -2.68 5.54 -11.02
C ILE A 20 -1.52 6.02 -10.15
N LEU A 21 -1.66 5.91 -8.83
CA LEU A 21 -0.65 6.42 -7.90
C LEU A 21 0.61 5.55 -7.83
N THR A 22 0.46 4.24 -8.01
CA THR A 22 1.57 3.30 -7.82
C THR A 22 2.18 2.81 -9.13
N GLY A 23 1.45 2.90 -10.22
CA GLY A 23 1.86 2.29 -11.48
C GLY A 23 1.73 0.78 -11.50
N ILE A 24 1.13 0.18 -10.47
CA ILE A 24 0.89 -1.27 -10.43
C ILE A 24 -0.42 -1.54 -11.16
N ASP A 25 -0.40 -2.51 -12.09
CA ASP A 25 -1.61 -2.90 -12.81
C ASP A 25 -2.73 -3.28 -11.83
N GLN A 26 -3.97 -2.89 -12.14
CA GLN A 26 -5.10 -3.11 -11.24
C GLN A 26 -5.29 -4.58 -10.91
N SER A 27 -5.10 -5.47 -11.88
CA SER A 27 -5.21 -6.91 -11.65
C SER A 27 -4.18 -7.39 -10.63
N ASP A 28 -2.92 -6.98 -10.77
CA ASP A 28 -1.86 -7.32 -9.83
C ASP A 28 -2.11 -6.69 -8.46
N TYR A 29 -2.52 -5.43 -8.45
CA TYR A 29 -2.83 -4.75 -7.20
C TYR A 29 -3.95 -5.46 -6.45
N SER A 30 -5.01 -5.86 -7.16
CA SER A 30 -6.13 -6.58 -6.55
C SER A 30 -5.68 -7.90 -5.94
N LYS A 31 -4.78 -8.63 -6.61
CA LYS A 31 -4.22 -9.88 -6.07
C LYS A 31 -3.41 -9.65 -4.81
N ILE A 32 -2.63 -8.56 -4.79
CA ILE A 32 -1.87 -8.18 -3.59
C ILE A 32 -2.82 -7.89 -2.44
N GLU A 33 -3.85 -7.10 -2.69
CA GLU A 33 -4.81 -6.70 -1.66
C GLU A 33 -5.60 -7.87 -1.09
N THR A 34 -5.91 -8.86 -1.92
CA THR A 34 -6.65 -10.05 -1.49
C THR A 34 -5.76 -11.15 -0.93
N GLY A 35 -4.45 -10.97 -0.90
CA GLY A 35 -3.50 -11.95 -0.39
C GLY A 35 -3.17 -13.07 -1.33
N LYS A 36 -3.62 -13.02 -2.58
CA LYS A 36 -3.31 -14.04 -3.60
C LYS A 36 -1.89 -13.93 -4.12
N ARG A 37 -1.24 -12.79 -3.90
CA ARG A 37 0.11 -12.51 -4.35
C ARG A 37 0.79 -11.59 -3.34
N TYR A 38 2.08 -11.83 -3.10
CA TYR A 38 2.87 -10.92 -2.28
C TYR A 38 3.39 -9.78 -3.15
N TYR A 39 3.45 -8.58 -2.56
CA TYR A 39 4.10 -7.47 -3.24
C TYR A 39 5.61 -7.67 -3.24
N THR A 40 6.26 -7.12 -4.26
CA THR A 40 7.71 -7.01 -4.28
C THR A 40 8.13 -5.84 -3.37
N PHE A 41 9.43 -5.74 -3.09
CA PHE A 41 9.94 -4.59 -2.32
C PHE A 41 9.56 -3.27 -2.98
N GLU A 42 9.76 -3.17 -4.30
CA GLU A 42 9.46 -1.95 -5.04
C GLU A 42 7.96 -1.64 -5.02
N GLN A 43 7.12 -2.65 -5.16
CA GLN A 43 5.67 -2.46 -5.08
C GLN A 43 5.25 -1.99 -3.68
N CYS A 44 5.81 -2.59 -2.64
CA CYS A 44 5.53 -2.18 -1.26
C CYS A 44 5.92 -0.71 -1.04
N LYS A 45 7.08 -0.30 -1.53
CA LYS A 45 7.56 1.07 -1.45
C LYS A 45 6.59 2.04 -2.12
N ARG A 46 6.14 1.71 -3.35
CA ARG A 46 5.20 2.55 -4.09
C ARG A 46 3.85 2.67 -3.40
N ILE A 47 3.36 1.55 -2.86
CA ILE A 47 2.09 1.53 -2.12
C ILE A 47 2.21 2.39 -0.86
N ALA A 48 3.31 2.25 -0.12
CA ALA A 48 3.53 3.03 1.10
C ALA A 48 3.56 4.53 0.80
N LEU A 49 4.23 4.93 -0.28
CA LEU A 49 4.26 6.33 -0.69
C LEU A 49 2.87 6.84 -1.08
N ALA A 50 2.12 6.04 -1.83
CA ALA A 50 0.78 6.41 -2.28
C ALA A 50 -0.19 6.60 -1.11
N LEU A 51 -0.09 5.75 -0.09
CA LEU A 51 -0.97 5.80 1.08
C LEU A 51 -0.42 6.66 2.21
N ASN A 52 0.73 7.26 2.02
CA ASN A 52 1.40 8.08 3.04
C ASN A 52 1.56 7.31 4.35
N THR A 53 2.14 6.13 4.23
CA THR A 53 2.45 5.26 5.37
C THR A 53 3.84 4.66 5.21
N SER A 54 4.25 3.80 6.14
CA SER A 54 5.53 3.11 6.08
C SER A 54 5.36 1.70 5.52
N MET A 55 6.45 1.15 4.99
CA MET A 55 6.49 -0.25 4.59
C MET A 55 6.32 -1.16 5.81
N ASP A 56 6.85 -0.73 6.97
CA ASP A 56 6.70 -1.48 8.21
C ASP A 56 5.23 -1.63 8.62
N TYR A 57 4.43 -0.57 8.45
CA TYR A 57 3.00 -0.67 8.74
C TYR A 57 2.32 -1.67 7.82
N LEU A 58 2.62 -1.62 6.52
CA LEU A 58 2.03 -2.55 5.55
C LEU A 58 2.44 -3.99 5.83
N ALA A 59 3.67 -4.19 6.29
CA ALA A 59 4.20 -5.53 6.63
C ALA A 59 3.73 -6.05 7.98
N GLY A 60 3.04 -5.22 8.77
CA GLY A 60 2.56 -5.63 10.09
C GLY A 60 3.59 -5.54 11.19
N LEU A 61 4.70 -4.84 10.97
CA LEU A 61 5.78 -4.72 11.95
C LEU A 61 5.56 -3.58 12.94
N THR A 62 4.64 -2.68 12.64
CA THR A 62 4.29 -1.56 13.53
C THR A 62 2.81 -1.24 13.35
N ASP A 63 2.18 -0.67 14.37
CA ASP A 63 0.82 -0.14 14.28
C ASP A 63 0.79 1.35 13.94
N GLU A 64 1.95 1.98 13.82
CA GLU A 64 2.04 3.39 13.47
C GLU A 64 1.80 3.58 11.98
N LYS A 65 0.72 4.29 11.63
CA LYS A 65 0.34 4.54 10.23
C LYS A 65 1.16 5.67 9.60
N ASP A 66 1.64 6.62 10.40
CA ASP A 66 2.39 7.75 9.87
C ASP A 66 3.75 7.27 9.37
N PRO A 67 4.20 7.80 8.24
CA PRO A 67 5.50 7.37 7.69
C PRO A 67 6.65 7.94 8.51
N TYR A 68 7.81 7.30 8.40
CA TYR A 68 9.05 7.89 8.89
C TYR A 68 9.32 9.20 8.15
N PRO A 69 10.09 10.13 8.77
CA PRO A 69 10.52 11.33 8.04
C PRO A 69 11.21 10.93 6.75
N ARG A 70 10.79 11.55 5.65
CA ARG A 70 11.29 11.19 4.33
C ARG A 70 12.49 12.03 3.93
N VAL A 71 13.40 11.40 3.23
CA VAL A 71 14.51 12.09 2.58
C VAL A 71 13.94 12.97 1.47
N LYS A 72 14.38 14.21 1.44
CA LYS A 72 13.93 15.18 0.42
C LYS A 72 14.91 15.23 -0.75
#